data_6779307a136ed853e61e11dbdea4c9a2
#
_entry.id   6779307a136ed853e61e11dbdea4c9a2
#
_cell.length_a   1.000
_cell.length_b   1.000
_cell.length_c   1.000
_cell.angle_alpha   90.00
_cell.angle_beta   90.00
_cell.angle_gamma   90.00
#
_symmetry.space_group_name_H-M   'P 1'
#
loop_
_entity.id
_entity.type
_entity.pdbx_description
1 polymer ?
#
loop_
_entity_poly.entity_id
_entity_poly.type
_entity_poly.pdbx_seq_one_letter_code
_entity_poly.pdbx_strand_id
1 'polypeptide(L)'
;MSVSTDTILRLDLYNREQVLAAPEPRLVRQASVSFGRPTVHPVRADQFTGLHKLRPDLHRKQFLLVQWPFDLEKLPANRRYESMTVDIEFDNEAVVALDILPPAYDAPGPSDDETVRIDVRGVGRPRLAWDLCPVDPACGLRPRSRVMLVILDLPADVVRLTGTLGAKAVVARRRLGRFDTTTAESQTPAPFELGIDGTFAILPSASSGSPV
;
A
#
# COMPACT_ATOMS: atom_id res chain seq x y z
N MET A 1 22.03 -6.69 0.03
CA MET A 1 21.27 -7.95 0.28
C MET A 1 19.86 -7.71 -0.23
N SER A 2 19.45 -8.37 -1.31
CA SER A 2 18.06 -8.31 -1.78
C SER A 2 17.24 -9.11 -0.79
N VAL A 3 16.38 -8.44 0.00
CA VAL A 3 15.38 -9.12 0.80
C VAL A 3 14.39 -9.68 -0.21
N SER A 4 14.51 -10.97 -0.51
CA SER A 4 13.46 -11.69 -1.24
C SER A 4 12.24 -11.69 -0.34
N THR A 5 11.34 -10.76 -0.57
CA THR A 5 10.07 -10.68 0.14
C THR A 5 9.23 -11.82 -0.40
N ASP A 6 8.97 -12.86 0.43
CA ASP A 6 8.03 -13.90 0.06
C ASP A 6 6.70 -13.23 -0.28
N THR A 7 6.39 -13.18 -1.58
CA THR A 7 5.16 -12.55 -2.09
C THR A 7 3.97 -13.37 -1.62
N ILE A 8 3.11 -12.75 -0.83
CA ILE A 8 1.87 -13.38 -0.33
C ILE A 8 0.63 -12.91 -1.06
N LEU A 9 0.72 -11.73 -1.68
CA LEU A 9 -0.37 -11.12 -2.45
C LEU A 9 0.22 -10.38 -3.65
N ARG A 10 -0.42 -10.53 -4.79
CA ARG A 10 -0.16 -9.72 -5.97
C ARG A 10 -1.43 -9.05 -6.43
N LEU A 11 -1.40 -7.74 -6.57
CA LEU A 11 -2.46 -6.95 -7.16
C LEU A 11 -2.09 -6.55 -8.59
N ASP A 12 -2.85 -7.03 -9.54
CA ASP A 12 -2.77 -6.58 -10.92
C ASP A 12 -3.58 -5.29 -11.09
N LEU A 13 -2.97 -4.29 -11.72
CA LEU A 13 -3.55 -2.98 -11.94
C LEU A 13 -4.02 -2.86 -13.39
N TYR A 14 -5.29 -2.54 -13.56
CA TYR A 14 -5.97 -2.51 -14.84
C TYR A 14 -6.45 -1.11 -15.19
N ASN A 15 -6.42 -0.81 -16.46
CA ASN A 15 -7.12 0.31 -17.05
C ASN A 15 -8.31 -0.18 -17.87
N ARG A 16 -9.37 0.62 -17.92
CA ARG A 16 -10.52 0.40 -18.81
C ARG A 16 -10.27 1.13 -20.12
N GLU A 17 -9.99 0.39 -21.19
CA GLU A 17 -9.80 0.95 -22.53
C GLU A 17 -11.09 0.77 -23.34
N GLN A 18 -11.60 1.88 -23.91
CA GLN A 18 -12.72 1.83 -24.85
C GLN A 18 -12.23 1.23 -26.17
N VAL A 19 -12.79 0.11 -26.55
CA VAL A 19 -12.55 -0.52 -27.85
C VAL A 19 -13.66 -0.09 -28.80
N LEU A 20 -13.31 0.55 -29.91
CA LEU A 20 -14.24 1.16 -30.86
C LEU A 20 -15.36 0.24 -31.38
N ALA A 21 -15.21 -1.07 -31.27
CA ALA A 21 -16.18 -2.07 -31.74
C ALA A 21 -16.81 -2.91 -30.62
N ALA A 22 -16.52 -2.63 -29.34
CA ALA A 22 -17.03 -3.41 -28.22
C ALA A 22 -18.03 -2.60 -27.39
N PRO A 23 -19.16 -3.20 -26.96
CA PRO A 23 -20.14 -2.51 -26.13
C PRO A 23 -19.60 -2.17 -24.73
N GLU A 24 -18.61 -2.92 -24.26
CA GLU A 24 -18.02 -2.72 -22.95
C GLU A 24 -16.51 -2.41 -23.03
N PRO A 25 -15.98 -1.56 -22.12
CA PRO A 25 -14.55 -1.26 -22.09
C PRO A 25 -13.75 -2.52 -21.72
N ARG A 26 -12.67 -2.75 -22.45
CA ARG A 26 -11.75 -3.86 -22.18
C ARG A 26 -10.83 -3.52 -21.00
N LEU A 27 -10.70 -4.46 -20.07
CA LEU A 27 -9.71 -4.36 -19.01
C LEU A 27 -8.32 -4.76 -19.53
N VAL A 28 -7.38 -3.83 -19.42
CA VAL A 28 -6.00 -4.05 -19.86
C VAL A 28 -5.06 -3.88 -18.67
N ARG A 29 -4.35 -4.95 -18.33
CA ARG A 29 -3.34 -4.92 -17.27
C ARG A 29 -2.21 -3.96 -17.68
N GLN A 30 -1.90 -3.00 -16.82
CA GLN A 30 -0.86 -1.99 -17.03
C GLN A 30 0.37 -2.24 -16.15
N ALA A 31 0.17 -2.68 -14.92
CA ALA A 31 1.18 -2.82 -13.90
C ALA A 31 0.78 -3.89 -12.88
N SER A 32 1.65 -4.16 -11.91
CA SER A 32 1.34 -4.96 -10.72
C SER A 32 2.16 -4.49 -9.54
N VAL A 33 1.65 -4.73 -8.35
CA VAL A 33 2.33 -4.59 -7.09
C VAL A 33 2.22 -5.88 -6.30
N SER A 34 3.33 -6.32 -5.73
CA SER A 34 3.40 -7.52 -4.89
C SER A 34 3.60 -7.10 -3.44
N PHE A 35 2.88 -7.72 -2.53
CA PHE A 35 3.01 -7.49 -1.10
C PHE A 35 3.64 -8.72 -0.44
N GLY A 36 4.58 -8.48 0.45
CA GLY A 36 5.13 -9.48 1.33
C GLY A 36 4.32 -9.57 2.63
N ARG A 37 4.71 -10.53 3.48
CA ARG A 37 4.07 -10.72 4.78
C ARG A 37 4.32 -9.51 5.68
N PRO A 38 3.26 -8.89 6.23
CA PRO A 38 3.44 -7.82 7.21
C PRO A 38 4.04 -8.37 8.50
N THR A 39 4.80 -7.53 9.19
CA THR A 39 5.29 -7.80 10.54
C THR A 39 4.64 -6.84 11.53
N VAL A 40 4.36 -7.34 12.72
CA VAL A 40 3.68 -6.60 13.79
C VAL A 40 4.56 -6.58 15.02
N HIS A 41 4.78 -5.38 15.55
CA HIS A 41 5.56 -5.17 16.76
C HIS A 41 4.73 -4.37 17.78
N PRO A 42 4.48 -4.89 18.98
CA PRO A 42 3.88 -4.10 20.05
C PRO A 42 4.76 -2.90 20.39
N VAL A 43 4.14 -1.74 20.52
CA VAL A 43 4.81 -0.49 20.89
C VAL A 43 4.26 -0.02 22.23
N ARG A 44 5.13 0.39 23.13
CA ARG A 44 4.71 0.86 24.44
C ARG A 44 4.32 2.33 24.38
N ALA A 45 3.24 2.69 25.07
CA ALA A 45 2.75 4.06 25.11
C ALA A 45 3.78 5.07 25.67
N ASP A 46 4.69 4.61 26.55
CA ASP A 46 5.76 5.44 27.13
C ASP A 46 6.86 5.81 26.11
N GLN A 47 6.92 5.14 24.97
CA GLN A 47 7.83 5.47 23.88
C GLN A 47 7.37 6.69 23.08
N PHE A 48 6.13 7.14 23.26
CA PHE A 48 5.60 8.33 22.60
C PHE A 48 5.65 9.55 23.52
N THR A 49 6.56 10.47 23.28
CA THR A 49 6.73 11.68 24.08
C THR A 49 5.44 12.53 24.08
N GLY A 50 4.86 12.75 25.25
CA GLY A 50 3.67 13.60 25.41
C GLY A 50 2.31 12.93 25.26
N LEU A 51 2.24 11.66 24.83
CA LEU A 51 0.96 10.96 24.65
C LEU A 51 0.19 10.81 25.97
N HIS A 52 0.90 10.56 27.08
CA HIS A 52 0.31 10.44 28.42
C HIS A 52 -0.46 11.69 28.89
N LYS A 53 -0.07 12.86 28.41
CA LYS A 53 -0.75 14.12 28.76
C LYS A 53 -2.03 14.35 27.96
N LEU A 54 -2.15 13.69 26.82
CA LEU A 54 -3.22 13.93 25.86
C LEU A 54 -4.35 12.88 25.91
N ARG A 55 -4.07 11.70 26.49
CA ARG A 55 -5.03 10.58 26.47
C ARG A 55 -5.09 9.85 27.82
N PRO A 56 -6.11 10.14 28.65
CA PRO A 56 -6.30 9.46 29.93
C PRO A 56 -6.73 7.99 29.79
N ASP A 57 -7.13 7.55 28.61
CA ASP A 57 -7.65 6.21 28.30
C ASP A 57 -6.59 5.23 27.79
N LEU A 58 -5.29 5.57 27.90
CA LEU A 58 -4.18 4.75 27.39
C LEU A 58 -4.19 3.30 27.89
N HIS A 59 -4.72 3.06 29.11
CA HIS A 59 -4.84 1.72 29.68
C HIS A 59 -5.84 0.81 28.94
N ARG A 60 -6.72 1.40 28.10
CA ARG A 60 -7.70 0.70 27.26
C ARG A 60 -7.25 0.57 25.79
N LYS A 61 -6.02 0.98 25.52
CA LYS A 61 -5.45 1.03 24.20
C LYS A 61 -4.21 0.16 24.10
N GLN A 62 -3.98 -0.34 22.89
CA GLN A 62 -2.71 -0.94 22.53
C GLN A 62 -2.19 -0.26 21.25
N PHE A 63 -0.88 -0.28 21.09
CA PHE A 63 -0.20 0.34 19.96
C PHE A 63 0.64 -0.72 19.24
N LEU A 64 0.51 -0.74 17.92
CA LEU A 64 1.24 -1.66 17.08
C LEU A 64 2.00 -0.90 16.00
N LEU A 65 3.29 -1.19 15.84
CA LEU A 65 4.02 -0.84 14.63
C LEU A 65 3.81 -1.98 13.63
N VAL A 66 3.20 -1.67 12.50
CA VAL A 66 3.01 -2.61 11.41
C VAL A 66 3.91 -2.20 10.25
N GLN A 67 4.67 -3.16 9.74
CA GLN A 67 5.54 -3.01 8.57
C GLN A 67 4.93 -3.81 7.42
N TRP A 68 4.64 -3.14 6.29
CA TRP A 68 4.07 -3.74 5.10
C TRP A 68 5.09 -3.68 3.96
N PRO A 69 5.79 -4.76 3.68
CA PRO A 69 6.71 -4.80 2.55
C PRO A 69 5.92 -4.91 1.24
N PHE A 70 6.39 -4.20 0.21
CA PHE A 70 5.81 -4.28 -1.13
C PHE A 70 6.86 -4.03 -2.21
N ASP A 71 6.62 -4.58 -3.40
CA ASP A 71 7.47 -4.46 -4.57
C ASP A 71 6.67 -3.93 -5.75
N LEU A 72 7.22 -2.94 -6.45
CA LEU A 72 6.73 -2.57 -7.77
C LEU A 72 7.32 -3.51 -8.82
N GLU A 73 6.47 -4.16 -9.60
CA GLU A 73 6.95 -5.01 -10.69
C GLU A 73 7.62 -4.18 -11.79
N LYS A 74 8.62 -4.81 -12.42
CA LYS A 74 9.29 -4.22 -13.56
C LYS A 74 8.33 -4.07 -14.74
N LEU A 75 8.24 -2.87 -15.26
CA LEU A 75 7.49 -2.58 -16.48
C LEU A 75 8.33 -2.86 -17.75
N PRO A 76 7.69 -3.06 -18.91
CA PRO A 76 8.36 -3.06 -20.20
C PRO A 76 9.17 -1.79 -20.43
N ALA A 77 10.26 -1.86 -21.21
CA ALA A 77 11.21 -0.76 -21.41
C ALA A 77 10.59 0.56 -21.95
N ASN A 78 9.43 0.49 -22.59
CA ASN A 78 8.71 1.66 -23.10
C ASN A 78 7.67 2.22 -22.12
N ARG A 79 7.68 1.75 -20.85
CA ARG A 79 6.76 2.20 -19.80
C ARG A 79 7.53 2.55 -18.54
N ARG A 80 6.95 3.46 -17.73
CA ARG A 80 7.46 3.81 -16.40
C ARG A 80 6.30 4.16 -15.47
N TYR A 81 6.51 4.03 -14.17
CA TYR A 81 5.58 4.56 -13.18
C TYR A 81 5.80 6.07 -13.03
N GLU A 82 4.73 6.84 -13.16
CA GLU A 82 4.72 8.28 -12.83
C GLU A 82 4.36 8.51 -11.36
N SER A 83 3.48 7.66 -10.81
CA SER A 83 3.13 7.65 -9.41
C SER A 83 2.54 6.30 -9.00
N MET A 84 2.53 6.05 -7.71
CA MET A 84 1.93 4.87 -7.10
C MET A 84 1.24 5.25 -5.80
N THR A 85 0.02 4.78 -5.60
CA THR A 85 -0.69 4.83 -4.32
C THR A 85 -0.90 3.42 -3.82
N VAL A 86 -0.59 3.19 -2.56
CA VAL A 86 -1.00 1.99 -1.82
C VAL A 86 -1.90 2.45 -0.70
N ASP A 87 -3.05 1.84 -0.57
CA ASP A 87 -4.01 2.16 0.48
C ASP A 87 -4.42 0.92 1.29
N ILE A 88 -4.67 1.16 2.57
CA ILE A 88 -5.18 0.18 3.53
C ILE A 88 -6.42 0.79 4.18
N GLU A 89 -7.47 0.00 4.29
CA GLU A 89 -8.69 0.39 4.99
C GLU A 89 -9.05 -0.71 5.99
N PHE A 90 -9.10 -0.36 7.28
CA PHE A 90 -9.52 -1.27 8.34
C PHE A 90 -11.04 -1.25 8.49
N ASP A 91 -11.65 -2.43 8.66
CA ASP A 91 -13.09 -2.57 8.83
C ASP A 91 -13.59 -2.00 10.16
N ASN A 92 -12.72 -2.00 11.19
CA ASN A 92 -13.03 -1.46 12.50
C ASN A 92 -12.61 0.01 12.59
N GLU A 93 -13.57 0.92 12.67
CA GLU A 93 -13.35 2.36 12.78
C GLU A 93 -12.57 2.79 14.05
N ALA A 94 -12.54 1.96 15.08
CA ALA A 94 -11.76 2.21 16.29
C ALA A 94 -10.26 1.91 16.12
N VAL A 95 -9.87 1.27 15.02
CA VAL A 95 -8.48 1.06 14.61
C VAL A 95 -8.06 2.24 13.75
N VAL A 96 -7.18 3.08 14.26
CA VAL A 96 -6.76 4.30 13.55
C VAL A 96 -5.25 4.40 13.46
N ALA A 97 -4.75 4.99 12.40
CA ALA A 97 -3.34 5.31 12.29
C ALA A 97 -2.97 6.44 13.28
N LEU A 98 -2.11 6.16 14.25
CA LEU A 98 -1.55 7.18 15.14
C LEU A 98 -0.47 7.99 14.41
N ASP A 99 0.37 7.30 13.66
CA ASP A 99 1.41 7.88 12.83
C ASP A 99 1.64 6.99 11.60
N ILE A 100 1.97 7.63 10.48
CA ILE A 100 2.26 6.95 9.22
C ILE A 100 3.65 7.39 8.79
N LEU A 101 4.59 6.45 8.85
CA LEU A 101 5.97 6.74 8.52
C LEU A 101 6.20 6.52 7.01
N PRO A 102 7.10 7.31 6.40
CA PRO A 102 7.48 7.07 5.00
C PRO A 102 8.12 5.69 4.88
N PRO A 103 8.02 5.04 3.70
CA PRO A 103 8.69 3.77 3.48
C PRO A 103 10.17 3.86 3.82
N ALA A 104 10.63 2.92 4.65
CA ALA A 104 12.06 2.74 4.81
C ALA A 104 12.63 2.21 3.49
N TYR A 105 13.73 2.78 3.04
CA TYR A 105 14.48 2.25 1.92
C TYR A 105 15.52 1.26 2.44
N ASP A 106 15.68 0.14 1.76
CA ASP A 106 16.95 -0.57 1.85
C ASP A 106 18.05 0.44 1.51
N ALA A 107 19.11 0.48 2.33
CA ALA A 107 20.17 1.47 2.19
C ALA A 107 20.57 1.61 0.72
N PRO A 108 20.56 2.84 0.17
CA PRO A 108 20.86 3.03 -1.25
C PRO A 108 22.22 2.43 -1.55
N GLY A 109 22.28 1.56 -2.55
CA GLY A 109 23.55 1.19 -3.14
C GLY A 109 24.23 2.45 -3.69
N PRO A 110 25.55 2.47 -3.85
CA PRO A 110 26.35 3.65 -4.18
C PRO A 110 26.01 4.35 -5.52
N SER A 111 24.94 3.93 -6.21
CA SER A 111 24.52 4.49 -7.51
C SER A 111 23.01 4.81 -7.60
N ASP A 112 22.28 4.82 -6.50
CA ASP A 112 20.81 4.99 -6.54
C ASP A 112 20.40 6.43 -6.20
N ASP A 113 20.46 7.31 -7.20
CA ASP A 113 19.98 8.71 -7.14
C ASP A 113 18.44 8.85 -7.27
N GLU A 114 17.68 7.78 -7.01
CA GLU A 114 16.22 7.92 -7.04
C GLU A 114 15.72 8.66 -5.80
N THR A 115 15.36 9.91 -5.99
CA THR A 115 14.65 10.68 -4.98
C THR A 115 13.14 10.48 -5.17
N VAL A 116 12.47 9.94 -4.17
CA VAL A 116 11.02 9.74 -4.17
C VAL A 116 10.39 10.62 -3.12
N ARG A 117 9.41 11.41 -3.51
CA ARG A 117 8.52 12.10 -2.57
C ARG A 117 7.42 11.14 -2.15
N ILE A 118 7.20 11.07 -0.84
CA ILE A 118 6.17 10.23 -0.25
C ILE A 118 5.26 11.12 0.55
N ASP A 119 4.01 11.20 0.12
CA ASP A 119 2.96 11.89 0.83
C ASP A 119 2.09 10.82 1.53
N VAL A 120 1.83 11.01 2.82
CA VAL A 120 1.03 10.07 3.63
C VAL A 120 -0.30 10.71 4.03
N ARG A 121 -1.37 9.91 4.02
CA ARG A 121 -2.71 10.38 4.36
C ARG A 121 -3.39 9.39 5.30
N GLY A 122 -4.26 9.88 6.19
CA GLY A 122 -5.12 9.04 7.01
C GLY A 122 -4.74 8.96 8.49
N VAL A 123 -3.81 9.81 8.98
CA VAL A 123 -3.55 9.91 10.42
C VAL A 123 -4.85 10.23 11.17
N GLY A 124 -5.15 9.47 12.23
CA GLY A 124 -6.39 9.54 13.00
C GLY A 124 -7.60 8.89 12.31
N ARG A 125 -7.39 8.11 11.25
CA ARG A 125 -8.45 7.45 10.48
C ARG A 125 -8.17 5.96 10.30
N PRO A 126 -9.22 5.14 10.06
CA PRO A 126 -9.07 3.72 9.73
C PRO A 126 -8.56 3.48 8.31
N ARG A 127 -8.69 4.48 7.43
CA ARG A 127 -8.16 4.44 6.06
C ARG A 127 -6.91 5.28 5.94
N LEU A 128 -5.86 4.67 5.43
CA LEU A 128 -4.54 5.28 5.26
C LEU A 128 -3.99 5.00 3.86
N ALA A 129 -3.14 5.88 3.37
CA ALA A 129 -2.52 5.74 2.07
C ALA A 129 -1.11 6.33 2.04
N TRP A 130 -0.26 5.73 1.20
CA TRP A 130 1.05 6.23 0.81
C TRP A 130 1.02 6.56 -0.67
N ASP A 131 1.25 7.83 -0.99
CA ASP A 131 1.38 8.32 -2.36
C ASP A 131 2.86 8.51 -2.69
N LEU A 132 3.37 7.72 -3.61
CA LEU A 132 4.76 7.75 -4.05
C LEU A 132 4.85 8.44 -5.41
N CYS A 133 5.69 9.48 -5.50
CA CYS A 133 5.96 10.19 -6.73
C CYS A 133 7.48 10.38 -6.90
N PRO A 134 8.04 10.27 -8.10
CA PRO A 134 9.44 10.64 -8.32
C PRO A 134 9.59 12.14 -8.09
N VAL A 135 10.70 12.57 -7.47
CA VAL A 135 11.02 14.01 -7.34
C VAL A 135 11.31 14.60 -8.72
N ASP A 136 12.03 13.84 -9.56
CA ASP A 136 12.19 14.19 -10.98
C ASP A 136 11.18 13.40 -11.84
N PRO A 137 10.15 14.07 -12.38
CA PRO A 137 9.17 13.42 -13.25
C PRO A 137 9.78 12.75 -14.49
N ALA A 138 10.96 13.18 -14.93
CA ALA A 138 11.62 12.59 -16.09
C ALA A 138 12.12 11.16 -15.81
N CYS A 139 12.43 10.84 -14.55
CA CYS A 139 12.99 9.53 -14.16
C CYS A 139 11.92 8.44 -13.96
N GLY A 140 10.74 8.81 -13.46
CA GLY A 140 9.72 7.86 -13.01
C GLY A 140 10.12 7.10 -11.74
N LEU A 141 9.19 6.32 -11.16
CA LEU A 141 9.48 5.46 -10.03
C LEU A 141 10.16 4.16 -10.52
N ARG A 142 11.26 3.80 -9.88
CA ARG A 142 11.95 2.55 -10.16
C ARG A 142 11.27 1.37 -9.46
N PRO A 143 11.18 0.21 -10.14
CA PRO A 143 10.78 -1.05 -9.50
C PRO A 143 11.80 -1.43 -8.44
N ARG A 144 11.36 -1.48 -7.17
CA ARG A 144 12.16 -1.97 -6.04
C ARG A 144 11.29 -2.26 -4.83
N SER A 145 11.86 -3.01 -3.90
CA SER A 145 11.26 -3.31 -2.61
C SER A 145 11.20 -2.07 -1.72
N ARG A 146 10.08 -1.91 -1.02
CA ARG A 146 9.84 -0.84 -0.05
C ARG A 146 9.09 -1.40 1.15
N VAL A 147 9.21 -0.73 2.28
CA VAL A 147 8.47 -1.09 3.49
C VAL A 147 7.68 0.13 3.96
N MET A 148 6.36 0.02 3.97
CA MET A 148 5.48 1.01 4.58
C MET A 148 5.39 0.74 6.08
N LEU A 149 5.44 1.79 6.87
CA LEU A 149 5.39 1.73 8.33
C LEU A 149 4.19 2.51 8.83
N VAL A 150 3.42 1.92 9.72
CA VAL A 150 2.31 2.60 10.39
C VAL A 150 2.30 2.23 11.87
N ILE A 151 2.04 3.20 12.71
CA ILE A 151 1.72 2.99 14.11
C ILE A 151 0.21 3.06 14.27
N LEU A 152 -0.38 1.97 14.70
CA LEU A 152 -1.82 1.86 14.93
C LEU A 152 -2.15 2.06 16.40
N ASP A 153 -3.23 2.80 16.66
CA ASP A 153 -3.94 2.91 17.93
C ASP A 153 -5.22 2.08 17.82
N LEU A 154 -5.36 1.10 18.70
CA LEU A 154 -6.52 0.21 18.69
C LEU A 154 -6.98 -0.13 20.13
N PRO A 155 -8.26 -0.52 20.31
CA PRO A 155 -8.75 -1.00 21.60
C PRO A 155 -7.94 -2.21 22.11
N ALA A 156 -7.76 -2.31 23.43
CA ALA A 156 -6.93 -3.35 24.06
C ALA A 156 -7.47 -4.77 23.88
N ASP A 157 -8.75 -4.92 23.58
CA ASP A 157 -9.43 -6.20 23.32
C ASP A 157 -9.37 -6.67 21.87
N VAL A 158 -8.87 -5.85 20.96
CA VAL A 158 -8.71 -6.23 19.56
C VAL A 158 -7.51 -7.15 19.42
N VAL A 159 -7.75 -8.39 19.01
CA VAL A 159 -6.71 -9.42 18.76
C VAL A 159 -6.46 -9.67 17.28
N ARG A 160 -7.36 -9.19 16.41
CA ARG A 160 -7.27 -9.32 14.96
C ARG A 160 -7.74 -8.05 14.27
N LEU A 161 -7.05 -7.70 13.21
CA LEU A 161 -7.36 -6.59 12.33
C LEU A 161 -7.85 -7.16 11.01
N THR A 162 -9.01 -6.75 10.56
CA THR A 162 -9.51 -7.03 9.21
C THR A 162 -9.58 -5.76 8.41
N GLY A 163 -9.49 -5.89 7.10
CA GLY A 163 -9.52 -4.74 6.21
C GLY A 163 -9.22 -5.11 4.78
N THR A 164 -8.93 -4.11 3.98
CA THR A 164 -8.63 -4.27 2.57
C THR A 164 -7.34 -3.56 2.18
N LEU A 165 -6.60 -4.17 1.24
CA LEU A 165 -5.43 -3.61 0.57
C LEU A 165 -5.81 -3.20 -0.85
N GLY A 166 -5.55 -1.96 -1.21
CA GLY A 166 -5.72 -1.42 -2.55
C GLY A 166 -4.43 -0.88 -3.13
N ALA A 167 -4.40 -0.75 -4.46
CA ALA A 167 -3.29 -0.13 -5.15
C ALA A 167 -3.74 0.56 -6.43
N LYS A 168 -3.09 1.71 -6.73
CA LYS A 168 -3.33 2.51 -7.92
C LYS A 168 -2.01 3.05 -8.45
N ALA A 169 -1.81 3.04 -9.77
CA ALA A 169 -0.62 3.59 -10.40
C ALA A 169 -0.98 4.48 -11.59
N VAL A 170 -0.17 5.51 -11.81
CA VAL A 170 -0.13 6.21 -13.09
C VAL A 170 1.07 5.68 -13.86
N VAL A 171 0.81 5.10 -15.02
CA VAL A 171 1.82 4.52 -15.90
C VAL A 171 1.93 5.35 -17.17
N ALA A 172 3.12 5.84 -17.46
CA ALA A 172 3.43 6.50 -18.71
C ALA A 172 3.96 5.47 -19.72
N ARG A 173 3.45 5.57 -20.96
CA ARG A 173 3.91 4.77 -22.10
C ARG A 173 4.51 5.68 -23.16
N ARG A 174 5.72 5.40 -23.59
CA ARG A 174 6.37 6.13 -24.69
C ARG A 174 5.81 5.67 -26.03
N ARG A 175 5.23 6.61 -26.80
CA ARG A 175 4.75 6.42 -28.18
C ARG A 175 5.25 7.56 -29.04
N LEU A 176 5.91 7.26 -30.16
CA LEU A 176 6.37 8.26 -31.16
C LEU A 176 7.03 9.52 -30.53
N GLY A 177 7.89 9.30 -29.50
CA GLY A 177 8.60 10.38 -28.81
C GLY A 177 7.80 11.14 -27.75
N ARG A 178 6.52 10.82 -27.52
CA ARG A 178 5.67 11.37 -26.47
C ARG A 178 5.35 10.32 -25.40
N PHE A 179 5.00 10.78 -24.20
CA PHE A 179 4.49 9.91 -23.14
C PHE A 179 2.99 10.10 -23.02
N ASP A 180 2.25 9.01 -23.17
CA ASP A 180 0.83 8.93 -22.86
C ASP A 180 0.69 8.33 -21.46
N THR A 181 -0.03 8.99 -20.58
CA THR A 181 -0.26 8.53 -19.20
C THR A 181 -1.59 7.79 -19.08
N THR A 182 -1.60 6.76 -18.28
CA THR A 182 -2.78 5.94 -18.00
C THR A 182 -2.86 5.66 -16.51
N THR A 183 -4.02 5.88 -15.92
CA THR A 183 -4.29 5.44 -14.55
C THR A 183 -4.76 3.99 -14.57
N ALA A 184 -4.13 3.18 -13.76
CA ALA A 184 -4.47 1.78 -13.53
C ALA A 184 -4.69 1.52 -12.04
N GLU A 185 -5.70 0.74 -11.68
CA GLU A 185 -6.05 0.44 -10.31
C GLU A 185 -6.39 -1.04 -10.13
N SER A 186 -6.26 -1.55 -8.92
CA SER A 186 -6.75 -2.88 -8.58
C SER A 186 -8.28 -2.91 -8.72
N GLN A 187 -8.80 -3.94 -9.39
CA GLN A 187 -10.25 -4.05 -9.63
C GLN A 187 -11.05 -4.19 -8.34
N THR A 188 -10.51 -4.97 -7.43
CA THR A 188 -11.09 -5.22 -6.12
C THR A 188 -9.96 -5.12 -5.10
N PRO A 189 -10.11 -4.32 -4.05
CA PRO A 189 -9.19 -4.37 -2.94
C PRO A 189 -9.14 -5.77 -2.36
N ALA A 190 -7.96 -6.24 -1.97
CA ALA A 190 -7.79 -7.57 -1.40
C ALA A 190 -8.11 -7.56 0.09
N PRO A 191 -9.13 -8.31 0.53
CA PRO A 191 -9.45 -8.41 1.94
C PRO A 191 -8.38 -9.23 2.68
N PHE A 192 -8.04 -8.80 3.89
CA PHE A 192 -7.03 -9.45 4.72
C PHE A 192 -7.46 -9.59 6.18
N GLU A 193 -6.80 -10.49 6.88
CA GLU A 193 -6.79 -10.61 8.33
C GLU A 193 -5.35 -10.56 8.83
N LEU A 194 -5.09 -9.75 9.86
CA LEU A 194 -3.80 -9.59 10.51
C LEU A 194 -3.97 -9.74 12.02
N GLY A 195 -3.39 -10.80 12.60
CA GLY A 195 -3.33 -10.99 14.05
C GLY A 195 -2.28 -10.09 14.69
N ILE A 196 -2.53 -9.67 15.93
CA ILE A 196 -1.53 -8.92 16.70
C ILE A 196 -0.27 -9.75 17.02
N ASP A 197 -0.36 -11.07 16.90
CA ASP A 197 0.74 -12.04 16.98
C ASP A 197 1.56 -12.17 15.70
N GLY A 198 1.20 -11.39 14.66
CA GLY A 198 1.86 -11.42 13.35
C GLY A 198 1.32 -12.49 12.39
N THR A 199 0.26 -13.23 12.76
CA THR A 199 -0.43 -14.09 11.78
C THR A 199 -1.07 -13.24 10.70
N PHE A 200 -0.97 -13.67 9.43
CA PHE A 200 -1.54 -12.94 8.30
C PHE A 200 -2.16 -13.88 7.29
N ALA A 201 -3.35 -13.52 6.81
CA ALA A 201 -4.06 -14.23 5.77
C ALA A 201 -4.74 -13.26 4.78
N ILE A 202 -4.72 -13.60 3.50
CA ILE A 202 -5.58 -12.98 2.49
C ILE A 202 -6.90 -13.75 2.50
N LEU A 203 -7.98 -13.02 2.68
CA LEU A 203 -9.32 -13.60 2.71
C LEU A 203 -9.85 -13.74 1.27
N PRO A 204 -10.71 -14.73 1.00
CA PRO A 204 -11.38 -14.79 -0.28
C PRO A 204 -12.27 -13.56 -0.46
N SER A 205 -12.17 -12.92 -1.62
CA SER A 205 -13.12 -11.85 -1.97
C SER A 205 -14.53 -12.43 -1.95
N ALA A 206 -15.46 -11.78 -1.24
CA ALA A 206 -16.85 -12.15 -1.29
C ALA A 206 -17.30 -12.09 -2.75
N SER A 207 -17.47 -13.25 -3.41
CA SER A 207 -18.06 -13.30 -4.73
C SER A 207 -19.45 -12.70 -4.59
N SER A 208 -19.72 -11.60 -5.28
CA SER A 208 -21.07 -11.07 -5.45
C SER A 208 -21.87 -12.15 -6.17
N GLY A 209 -22.41 -13.09 -5.40
CA GLY A 209 -23.39 -14.04 -5.87
C GLY A 209 -24.60 -13.24 -6.30
N SER A 210 -24.76 -13.02 -7.60
CA SER A 210 -26.03 -12.57 -8.15
C SER A 210 -27.07 -13.62 -7.76
N PRO A 211 -28.14 -13.26 -7.08
CA PRO A 211 -29.28 -14.16 -6.97
C PRO A 211 -29.84 -14.38 -8.38
N VAL A 212 -29.97 -15.65 -8.72
CA VAL A 212 -30.67 -16.13 -9.92
C VAL A 212 -32.15 -15.82 -9.81
#